data_d773ff44ed8d38998113b9f2bdd2a5d3
#
_entry.id   d773ff44ed8d38998113b9f2bdd2a5d3
#
_cell.length_a   1.000
_cell.length_b   1.000
_cell.length_c   1.000
_cell.angle_alpha   90.00
_cell.angle_beta   90.00
_cell.angle_gamma   90.00
#
_symmetry.space_group_name_H-M   'P 1'
#
loop_
_entity.id
_entity.type
_entity.pdbx_description
1 polymer ?
#
loop_
_entity_poly.entity_id
_entity_poly.type
_entity_poly.pdbx_seq_one_letter_code
_entity_poly.pdbx_strand_id
1 'polypeptide(L)'
;MLSVIICTYNRQKYIYNCLRSIANNTLETTQYEIVLINNNSTDNTEAECNRFCTDYPKVRFNYFVETNQGLSYARNRGIAEAKGEVLVYVDDDAVVNKDYLLTVARFFAATPDAMAAGGAIYPVYE
;
A
#
# COMPACT_ATOMS: atom_id res chain seq x y z
N MET A 1 7.02 -0.33 12.79
CA MET A 1 5.78 -0.35 11.97
C MET A 1 6.13 -0.10 10.51
N LEU A 2 5.53 -0.85 9.62
CA LEU A 2 5.67 -0.63 8.18
C LEU A 2 4.64 0.39 7.69
N SER A 3 5.03 1.25 6.76
CA SER A 3 4.11 2.07 5.99
C SER A 3 4.06 1.54 4.57
N VAL A 4 2.93 0.94 4.19
CA VAL A 4 2.71 0.41 2.85
C VAL A 4 2.14 1.53 1.99
N ILE A 5 2.95 2.05 1.07
CA ILE A 5 2.60 3.20 0.24
C ILE A 5 2.10 2.70 -1.10
N ILE A 6 0.90 3.09 -1.46
CA ILE A 6 0.28 2.76 -2.74
C ILE A 6 -0.15 4.05 -3.41
N CYS A 7 0.39 4.31 -4.59
CA CYS A 7 -0.02 5.43 -5.42
C CYS A 7 -0.93 4.89 -6.51
N THR A 8 -2.11 5.50 -6.68
CA THR A 8 -3.11 5.00 -7.61
C THR A 8 -3.69 6.13 -8.48
N TYR A 9 -3.98 5.79 -9.73
CA TYR A 9 -4.65 6.68 -10.67
C TYR A 9 -5.51 5.86 -11.62
N ASN A 10 -6.83 6.03 -11.54
CA ASN A 10 -7.80 5.33 -12.41
C ASN A 10 -7.59 3.81 -12.45
N ARG A 11 -7.59 3.18 -11.26
CA ARG A 11 -7.40 1.75 -11.08
C ARG A 11 -8.59 1.08 -10.39
N GLN A 12 -9.81 1.54 -10.65
CA GLN A 12 -11.01 0.97 -10.02
C GLN A 12 -11.10 -0.56 -10.16
N LYS A 13 -10.54 -1.10 -11.24
CA LYS A 13 -10.59 -2.54 -11.54
C LYS A 13 -9.62 -3.37 -10.68
N TYR A 14 -8.55 -2.76 -10.18
CA TYR A 14 -7.46 -3.48 -9.53
C TYR A 14 -7.25 -3.11 -8.07
N ILE A 15 -7.59 -1.88 -7.67
CA ILE A 15 -7.18 -1.34 -6.37
C ILE A 15 -7.73 -2.15 -5.20
N TYR A 16 -8.98 -2.61 -5.27
CA TYR A 16 -9.56 -3.38 -4.17
C TYR A 16 -8.79 -4.69 -3.93
N ASN A 17 -8.47 -5.43 -4.99
CA ASN A 17 -7.73 -6.69 -4.88
C ASN A 17 -6.31 -6.47 -4.35
N CYS A 18 -5.67 -5.39 -4.75
CA CYS A 18 -4.36 -4.99 -4.21
C CYS A 18 -4.46 -4.78 -2.69
N LEU A 19 -5.38 -3.95 -2.25
CA LEU A 19 -5.58 -3.64 -0.83
C LEU A 19 -5.96 -4.89 -0.04
N ARG A 20 -6.84 -5.73 -0.58
CA ARG A 20 -7.25 -6.98 0.06
C ARG A 20 -6.07 -7.92 0.27
N SER A 21 -5.16 -8.01 -0.69
CA SER A 21 -3.98 -8.87 -0.54
C SER A 21 -3.09 -8.42 0.61
N ILE A 22 -3.01 -7.13 0.85
CA ILE A 22 -2.27 -6.58 1.99
C ILE A 22 -3.01 -6.89 3.29
N ALA A 23 -4.33 -6.68 3.34
CA ALA A 23 -5.14 -6.94 4.52
C ALA A 23 -5.12 -8.43 4.93
N ASN A 24 -4.98 -9.33 3.95
CA ASN A 24 -4.90 -10.78 4.19
C ASN A 24 -3.50 -11.25 4.54
N ASN A 25 -2.55 -10.34 4.73
CA ASN A 25 -1.19 -10.70 5.11
C ASN A 25 -1.12 -11.26 6.52
N THR A 26 -0.10 -12.11 6.77
CA THR A 26 0.09 -12.73 8.08
C THR A 26 0.62 -11.77 9.14
N LEU A 27 1.19 -10.62 8.73
CA LEU A 27 1.59 -9.59 9.67
C LEU A 27 0.35 -8.96 10.32
N GLU A 28 0.39 -8.80 11.64
CA GLU A 28 -0.74 -8.22 12.37
C GLU A 28 -1.01 -6.77 11.95
N THR A 29 -2.28 -6.37 11.96
CA THR A 29 -2.71 -5.03 11.55
C THR A 29 -2.13 -3.91 12.40
N THR A 30 -1.67 -4.21 13.61
CA THR A 30 -1.00 -3.24 14.48
C THR A 30 0.43 -2.94 14.04
N GLN A 31 1.00 -3.75 13.14
CA GLN A 31 2.39 -3.67 12.70
C GLN A 31 2.56 -2.94 11.38
N TYR A 32 1.48 -2.50 10.74
CA TYR A 32 1.57 -1.75 9.50
C TYR A 32 0.40 -0.78 9.35
N GLU A 33 0.60 0.20 8.50
CA GLU A 33 -0.45 1.08 8.00
C GLU A 33 -0.42 1.02 6.47
N ILE A 34 -1.54 1.34 5.83
CA ILE A 34 -1.59 1.59 4.39
C ILE A 34 -1.71 3.09 4.18
N VAL A 35 -0.81 3.65 3.38
CA VAL A 35 -0.87 5.05 2.96
C VAL A 35 -1.26 5.03 1.48
N LEU A 36 -2.52 5.31 1.20
CA LEU A 36 -3.07 5.30 -0.16
C LEU A 36 -3.13 6.72 -0.69
N ILE A 37 -2.38 6.98 -1.76
CA ILE A 37 -2.40 8.27 -2.43
C ILE A 37 -3.18 8.13 -3.73
N ASN A 38 -4.37 8.71 -3.75
CA ASN A 38 -5.17 8.80 -4.96
C ASN A 38 -4.73 10.03 -5.74
N ASN A 39 -4.12 9.83 -6.88
CA ASN A 39 -3.56 10.90 -7.69
C ASN A 39 -4.62 11.51 -8.61
N ASN A 40 -5.71 11.96 -7.97
CA ASN A 40 -6.82 12.66 -8.63
C ASN A 40 -7.53 11.80 -9.67
N SER A 41 -7.89 10.57 -9.31
CA SER A 41 -8.64 9.66 -10.18
C SER A 41 -9.99 10.23 -10.57
N THR A 42 -10.42 9.96 -11.79
CA THR A 42 -11.70 10.40 -12.34
C THR A 42 -12.72 9.26 -12.45
N ASP A 43 -12.30 8.03 -12.15
CA ASP A 43 -13.16 6.83 -12.14
C ASP A 43 -13.67 6.52 -10.73
N ASN A 44 -14.09 5.26 -10.49
CA ASN A 44 -14.61 4.81 -9.20
C ASN A 44 -13.52 4.29 -8.24
N THR A 45 -12.26 4.66 -8.43
CA THR A 45 -11.15 4.25 -7.53
C THR A 45 -11.47 4.63 -6.08
N GLU A 46 -11.96 5.84 -5.84
CA GLU A 46 -12.32 6.28 -4.48
C GLU A 46 -13.39 5.38 -3.85
N ALA A 47 -14.42 5.02 -4.62
CA ALA A 47 -15.49 4.15 -4.15
C ALA A 47 -14.96 2.78 -3.73
N GLU A 48 -13.99 2.24 -4.48
CA GLU A 48 -13.35 0.96 -4.16
C GLU A 48 -12.48 1.06 -2.89
N CYS A 49 -11.82 2.18 -2.67
CA CYS A 49 -11.09 2.42 -1.42
C CYS A 49 -12.05 2.49 -0.22
N ASN A 50 -13.20 3.13 -0.39
CA ASN A 50 -14.22 3.19 0.66
C ASN A 50 -14.80 1.82 0.98
N ARG A 51 -15.02 1.00 -0.05
CA ARG A 51 -15.47 -0.39 0.13
C ARG A 51 -14.45 -1.20 0.94
N PHE A 52 -13.17 -1.01 0.65
CA PHE A 52 -12.10 -1.66 1.40
C PHE A 52 -12.15 -1.27 2.89
N CYS A 53 -12.31 0.01 3.20
CA CYS A 53 -12.39 0.48 4.59
C CYS A 53 -13.55 -0.17 5.33
N THR A 54 -14.69 -0.36 4.66
CA THR A 54 -15.87 -1.01 5.25
C THR A 54 -15.60 -2.49 5.51
N ASP A 55 -14.95 -3.18 4.58
CA ASP A 55 -14.71 -4.62 4.67
C ASP A 55 -13.58 -4.98 5.63
N TYR A 56 -12.62 -4.08 5.83
CA TYR A 56 -11.42 -4.33 6.66
C TYR A 56 -11.20 -3.21 7.68
N PRO A 57 -12.13 -3.04 8.64
CA PRO A 57 -12.10 -1.88 9.56
C PRO A 57 -10.93 -1.89 10.55
N LYS A 58 -10.24 -3.03 10.72
CA LYS A 58 -9.09 -3.13 11.62
C LYS A 58 -7.80 -2.64 11.00
N VAL A 59 -7.74 -2.54 9.67
CA VAL A 59 -6.55 -2.06 8.97
C VAL A 59 -6.46 -0.55 9.11
N ARG A 60 -5.27 -0.06 9.46
CA ARG A 60 -5.00 1.39 9.49
C ARG A 60 -4.86 1.86 8.06
N PHE A 61 -5.94 2.38 7.50
CA PHE A 61 -6.00 2.84 6.12
C PHE A 61 -6.09 4.35 6.09
N ASN A 62 -5.02 4.99 5.64
CA ASN A 62 -4.91 6.45 5.55
C ASN A 62 -5.00 6.84 4.07
N TYR A 63 -6.08 7.55 3.72
CA TYR A 63 -6.40 7.89 2.35
C TYR A 63 -6.15 9.38 2.10
N PHE A 64 -5.43 9.68 1.04
CA PHE A 64 -5.10 11.06 0.65
C PHE A 64 -5.33 11.25 -0.84
N VAL A 65 -5.74 12.46 -1.22
CA VAL A 65 -5.86 12.84 -2.62
C VAL A 65 -4.74 13.83 -2.94
N GLU A 66 -3.94 13.52 -3.96
CA GLU A 66 -2.91 14.40 -4.48
C GLU A 66 -3.40 14.97 -5.81
N THR A 67 -3.67 16.27 -5.85
CA THR A 67 -4.24 16.95 -7.03
C THR A 67 -3.19 17.25 -8.10
N ASN A 68 -1.92 17.32 -7.73
CA ASN A 68 -0.84 17.47 -8.70
C ASN A 68 -0.61 16.15 -9.41
N GLN A 69 -0.96 16.12 -10.70
CA GLN A 69 -0.86 14.89 -11.49
C GLN A 69 0.60 14.49 -11.71
N GLY A 70 0.90 13.23 -11.48
CA GLY A 70 2.20 12.64 -11.73
C GLY A 70 2.66 11.75 -10.58
N LEU A 71 3.31 10.65 -10.93
CA LEU A 71 3.77 9.64 -9.98
C LEU A 71 4.74 10.22 -8.95
N SER A 72 5.60 11.16 -9.35
CA SER A 72 6.53 11.81 -8.44
C SER A 72 5.82 12.59 -7.33
N TYR A 73 4.75 13.29 -7.66
CA TYR A 73 3.96 14.01 -6.68
C TYR A 73 3.28 13.06 -5.70
N ALA A 74 2.72 11.97 -6.22
CA ALA A 74 2.05 10.98 -5.40
C ALA A 74 3.03 10.27 -4.45
N ARG A 75 4.20 9.87 -4.95
CA ARG A 75 5.24 9.23 -4.12
C ARG A 75 5.75 10.16 -3.03
N ASN A 76 6.02 11.42 -3.36
CA ASN A 76 6.45 12.41 -2.38
C ASN A 76 5.39 12.63 -1.30
N ARG A 77 4.11 12.65 -1.69
CA ARG A 77 3.02 12.75 -0.74
C ARG A 77 2.98 11.53 0.18
N GLY A 78 3.16 10.33 -0.37
CA GLY A 78 3.20 9.09 0.42
C GLY A 78 4.32 9.10 1.45
N ILE A 79 5.51 9.53 1.06
CA ILE A 79 6.65 9.65 1.98
C ILE A 79 6.33 10.65 3.10
N ALA A 80 5.74 11.80 2.75
CA ALA A 80 5.42 12.83 3.73
C ALA A 80 4.36 12.39 4.74
N GLU A 81 3.41 11.54 4.32
CA GLU A 81 2.31 11.08 5.16
C GLU A 81 2.61 9.80 5.93
N ALA A 82 3.66 9.07 5.56
CA ALA A 82 4.02 7.81 6.21
C ALA A 82 4.52 8.04 7.64
N LYS A 83 4.07 7.19 8.56
CA LYS A 83 4.42 7.27 9.98
C LYS A 83 5.34 6.13 10.43
N GLY A 84 5.48 5.09 9.63
CA GLY A 84 6.34 3.95 9.95
C GLY A 84 7.80 4.21 9.66
N GLU A 85 8.67 3.40 10.27
CA GLU A 85 10.12 3.48 10.08
C GLU A 85 10.57 2.85 8.77
N VAL A 86 9.79 1.92 8.26
CA VAL A 86 10.08 1.20 7.01
C VAL A 86 8.99 1.52 6.00
N LEU A 87 9.40 2.03 4.84
CA LEU A 87 8.48 2.35 3.75
C LEU A 87 8.49 1.20 2.75
N VAL A 88 7.30 0.68 2.43
CA VAL A 88 7.12 -0.42 1.50
C VAL A 88 6.24 0.07 0.36
N TYR A 89 6.78 0.08 -0.86
CA TYR A 89 6.00 0.47 -2.04
C TYR A 89 5.35 -0.75 -2.68
N VAL A 90 4.06 -0.66 -2.95
CA VAL A 90 3.31 -1.70 -3.64
C VAL A 90 2.55 -1.03 -4.79
N ASP A 91 2.66 -1.62 -5.98
CA ASP A 91 1.92 -1.14 -7.14
C ASP A 91 0.41 -1.38 -6.98
N ASP A 92 -0.39 -0.46 -7.48
CA ASP A 92 -1.84 -0.47 -7.28
C ASP A 92 -2.57 -1.61 -8.00
N ASP A 93 -1.91 -2.30 -8.92
CA ASP A 93 -2.42 -3.47 -9.64
C ASP A 93 -1.76 -4.78 -9.17
N ALA A 94 -0.92 -4.73 -8.15
CA ALA A 94 -0.24 -5.91 -7.64
C ALA A 94 -1.08 -6.65 -6.60
N VAL A 95 -0.88 -7.97 -6.53
CA VAL A 95 -1.39 -8.82 -5.44
C VAL A 95 -0.17 -9.42 -4.75
N VAL A 96 0.02 -9.09 -3.49
CA VAL A 96 1.19 -9.54 -2.75
C VAL A 96 0.94 -10.90 -2.09
N ASN A 97 2.02 -11.65 -1.90
CA ASN A 97 1.97 -12.92 -1.17
C ASN A 97 1.56 -12.67 0.28
N LYS A 98 0.85 -13.61 0.89
CA LYS A 98 0.33 -13.47 2.26
C LYS A 98 1.41 -13.23 3.32
N ASP A 99 2.64 -13.65 3.08
CA ASP A 99 3.76 -13.50 4.01
C ASP A 99 4.70 -12.34 3.64
N TYR A 100 4.34 -11.55 2.62
CA TYR A 100 5.21 -10.52 2.09
C TYR A 100 5.59 -9.49 3.17
N LEU A 101 4.60 -8.93 3.87
CA LEU A 101 4.86 -7.91 4.89
C LEU A 101 5.63 -8.49 6.07
N LEU A 102 5.32 -9.72 6.48
CA LEU A 102 6.04 -10.37 7.56
C LEU A 102 7.51 -10.59 7.19
N THR A 103 7.77 -11.01 5.95
CA THR A 103 9.13 -11.18 5.43
C THR A 103 9.90 -9.87 5.44
N VAL A 104 9.27 -8.79 4.98
CA VAL A 104 9.88 -7.45 5.00
C VAL A 104 10.18 -7.01 6.44
N ALA A 105 9.22 -7.18 7.35
CA ALA A 105 9.39 -6.80 8.76
C ALA A 105 10.55 -7.56 9.39
N ARG A 106 10.64 -8.87 9.15
CA ARG A 106 11.73 -9.70 9.68
C ARG A 106 13.09 -9.31 9.10
N PHE A 107 13.13 -9.00 7.80
CA PHE A 107 14.37 -8.58 7.15
C PHE A 107 14.93 -7.32 7.81
N PHE A 108 14.13 -6.28 7.98
CA PHE A 108 14.60 -5.02 8.57
C PHE A 108 14.87 -5.14 10.06
N ALA A 109 14.18 -6.02 10.79
CA ALA A 109 14.47 -6.31 12.19
C ALA A 109 15.83 -7.00 12.36
N ALA A 110 16.17 -7.92 11.43
CA ALA A 110 17.43 -8.66 11.46
C ALA A 110 18.59 -7.87 10.85
N THR A 111 18.31 -6.84 10.05
CA THR A 111 19.30 -6.08 9.29
C THR A 111 19.02 -4.57 9.48
N PRO A 112 19.20 -4.02 10.68
CA PRO A 112 18.80 -2.63 10.98
C PRO A 112 19.54 -1.58 10.16
N ASP A 113 20.70 -1.94 9.58
CA ASP A 113 21.48 -1.03 8.73
C ASP A 113 21.05 -1.06 7.26
N ALA A 114 20.11 -1.93 6.88
CA ALA A 114 19.62 -2.00 5.52
C ALA A 114 18.81 -0.76 5.18
N MET A 115 19.08 -0.16 4.02
CA MET A 115 18.35 1.01 3.54
C MET A 115 17.25 0.65 2.56
N ALA A 116 17.34 -0.50 1.89
CA ALA A 116 16.35 -0.94 0.92
C ALA A 116 16.39 -2.46 0.75
N ALA A 117 15.25 -3.03 0.41
CA ALA A 117 15.11 -4.43 0.06
C ALA A 117 14.06 -4.58 -1.04
N GLY A 118 14.22 -5.59 -1.89
CA GLY A 118 13.24 -5.97 -2.91
C GLY A 118 12.62 -7.30 -2.60
N GLY A 119 11.35 -7.48 -2.94
CA GLY A 119 10.62 -8.73 -2.81
C GLY A 119 9.97 -9.12 -4.13
N ALA A 120 9.49 -10.36 -4.21
CA ALA A 120 8.78 -10.84 -5.38
C ALA A 120 7.35 -10.30 -5.38
N ILE A 121 6.96 -9.71 -6.51
CA ILE A 121 5.60 -9.25 -6.74
C ILE A 121 5.06 -10.05 -7.92
N TYR A 122 3.90 -10.68 -7.74
CA TYR A 122 3.27 -11.48 -8.78
C TYR A 122 2.15 -10.67 -9.43
N PRO A 123 2.28 -10.31 -10.72
CA PRO A 123 1.23 -9.56 -11.40
C PRO A 123 -0.02 -10.42 -11.57
N VAL A 124 -1.17 -9.74 -11.58
CA VAL A 124 -2.45 -10.36 -11.89
C VAL A 124 -2.72 -10.18 -13.38
N TYR A 125 -2.91 -11.29 -14.09
CA TYR A 125 -3.25 -11.27 -15.50
C TYR A 125 -4.75 -11.52 -15.67
N GLU A 126 -5.35 -10.75 -16.54
CA GLU A 126 -6.76 -10.90 -16.92
C GLU A 126 -6.92 -11.31 -18.36
#